data_7be0da57c8e14dfbcaa8512f01c2966a
#
_entry.id   7be0da57c8e14dfbcaa8512f01c2966a
#
_cell.length_a   1.000
_cell.length_b   1.000
_cell.length_c   1.000
_cell.angle_alpha   90.00
_cell.angle_beta   90.00
_cell.angle_gamma   90.00
#
_symmetry.space_group_name_H-M   'P 1'
#
loop_
_entity.id
_entity.type
_entity.pdbx_description
1 polymer ?
#
loop_
_entity_poly.entity_id
_entity_poly.type
_entity_poly.pdbx_seq_one_letter_code
_entity_poly.pdbx_strand_id
1 'polypeptide(L)'
;MAQEQDTQHALLVPWGHFAREIGLLSGLEAIPLGQKVYEHTPQAKVIEFLMAILSGAKYLQDISLVAHPLDKDLAVAEAWAQAGWADYTGVSRTLRALSWAEVREIVSVLERVSQPFLDSELSGLRSQDCGPQYDGDLTGLPVSNTSRTYPNAAYGHMSDEIRLGYQAGVVSLQSPTYGRLWLSVEHHAGDTVSCTQAAALVLAAEKRSGQRPRRCTELLQQRIETLVQSRAPAEKRLVTQRAKLADLQHAKEEVAAQLREETKLKRIAVLERRSVRREKALETARQKLAKTLDQMQGHLAEEKLLCQRLAQFEQDNADNPQPIEACFRLDAGFGTYESPALLIEMGYEIYVKLHNHKITEMLKKKIAPDSHWTRVGDNAEMIAWSGLELQHCPYPLEVALERFHTGKTQKHSALAHFGHTPAIPDLPAWFARYNARQTIEAGIKETKQVFYLHRLKVRSEPAIYLQEAMTIFAANFIRWAMVWIDQHVVQDENTLPLAKLGIKKQVQVAAHTSAKVIQNSDGMLLKFSPVSAFAGKQLYFPAQTRVLHQNYFSSFFTILALIAQKLR
;
A
#
# COMPACT_ATOMS: atom_id res chain seq x y z
N MET A 1 4.17 -42.24 27.29
CA MET A 1 3.05 -42.72 26.46
C MET A 1 2.86 -41.71 25.36
N ALA A 2 2.61 -42.12 24.13
CA ALA A 2 2.30 -41.18 23.04
C ALA A 2 0.89 -40.61 23.25
N GLN A 3 0.74 -39.30 23.14
CA GLN A 3 -0.56 -38.66 23.11
C GLN A 3 -1.01 -38.59 21.66
N GLU A 4 -2.19 -39.10 21.35
CA GLU A 4 -2.78 -39.04 20.01
C GLU A 4 -4.03 -38.18 20.03
N GLN A 5 -4.15 -37.29 19.05
CA GLN A 5 -5.31 -36.44 18.87
C GLN A 5 -5.66 -36.35 17.36
N ASP A 6 -6.94 -36.30 17.08
CA ASP A 6 -7.43 -36.08 15.72
C ASP A 6 -7.65 -34.57 15.48
N THR A 7 -7.30 -34.11 14.30
CA THR A 7 -7.61 -32.74 13.83
C THR A 7 -8.26 -32.80 12.46
N GLN A 8 -9.14 -31.85 12.20
CA GLN A 8 -9.69 -31.59 10.85
C GLN A 8 -8.96 -30.43 10.15
N HIS A 9 -7.96 -29.83 10.82
CA HIS A 9 -7.26 -28.64 10.38
C HIS A 9 -5.74 -28.84 10.45
N ALA A 10 -5.24 -29.83 9.69
CA ALA A 10 -3.88 -30.35 9.80
C ALA A 10 -2.78 -29.28 9.88
N LEU A 11 -2.73 -28.31 8.95
CA LEU A 11 -1.66 -27.32 8.95
C LEU A 11 -1.79 -26.25 10.03
N LEU A 12 -2.97 -26.06 10.64
CA LEU A 12 -3.10 -25.13 11.75
C LEU A 12 -2.31 -25.58 12.98
N VAL A 13 -2.02 -26.89 13.10
CA VAL A 13 -1.21 -27.43 14.20
C VAL A 13 0.25 -26.96 14.12
N PRO A 14 1.04 -27.24 13.05
CA PRO A 14 2.41 -26.72 12.94
C PRO A 14 2.46 -25.20 12.86
N TRP A 15 1.46 -24.52 12.31
CA TRP A 15 1.40 -23.05 12.35
C TRP A 15 1.24 -22.52 13.77
N GLY A 16 0.53 -23.22 14.67
CA GLY A 16 0.44 -22.87 16.08
C GLY A 16 1.80 -23.00 16.78
N HIS A 17 2.54 -24.05 16.54
CA HIS A 17 3.89 -24.20 17.06
C HIS A 17 4.82 -23.08 16.59
N PHE A 18 4.79 -22.75 15.30
CA PHE A 18 5.54 -21.62 14.76
C PHE A 18 5.13 -20.29 15.40
N ALA A 19 3.82 -20.05 15.58
CA ALA A 19 3.32 -18.83 16.22
C ALA A 19 3.82 -18.67 17.67
N ARG A 20 3.95 -19.78 18.40
CA ARG A 20 4.55 -19.78 19.74
C ARG A 20 6.03 -19.46 19.70
N GLU A 21 6.77 -20.06 18.78
CA GLU A 21 8.22 -19.89 18.66
C GLU A 21 8.60 -18.44 18.32
N ILE A 22 7.87 -17.77 17.41
CA ILE A 22 8.13 -16.37 17.08
C ILE A 22 7.60 -15.37 18.13
N GLY A 23 7.02 -15.85 19.23
CA GLY A 23 6.49 -15.01 20.32
C GLY A 23 5.17 -14.30 20.00
N LEU A 24 4.45 -14.72 18.95
CA LEU A 24 3.18 -14.11 18.55
C LEU A 24 2.12 -14.27 19.66
N LEU A 25 1.97 -15.50 20.18
CA LEU A 25 0.92 -15.78 21.16
C LEU A 25 1.16 -15.04 22.46
N SER A 26 2.37 -15.14 23.03
CA SER A 26 2.73 -14.42 24.26
C SER A 26 2.60 -12.90 24.11
N GLY A 27 2.92 -12.37 22.93
CA GLY A 27 2.73 -10.95 22.62
C GLY A 27 1.26 -10.53 22.60
N LEU A 28 0.37 -11.33 22.01
CA LEU A 28 -1.07 -11.05 21.98
C LEU A 28 -1.73 -11.24 23.35
N GLU A 29 -1.34 -12.26 24.11
CA GLU A 29 -1.84 -12.55 25.45
C GLU A 29 -1.48 -11.45 26.46
N ALA A 30 -0.35 -10.78 26.28
CA ALA A 30 0.10 -9.69 27.15
C ALA A 30 -0.68 -8.36 26.97
N ILE A 31 -1.51 -8.22 25.93
CA ILE A 31 -2.24 -6.98 25.67
C ILE A 31 -3.37 -6.82 26.70
N PRO A 32 -3.45 -5.67 27.42
CA PRO A 32 -4.54 -5.42 28.34
C PRO A 32 -5.82 -5.04 27.57
N LEU A 33 -6.72 -5.98 27.35
CA LEU A 33 -8.02 -5.73 26.77
C LEU A 33 -9.07 -5.50 27.87
N GLY A 34 -9.72 -4.34 27.84
CA GLY A 34 -10.62 -3.87 28.93
C GLY A 34 -11.97 -4.59 29.03
N GLN A 35 -12.12 -5.75 28.39
CA GLN A 35 -13.37 -6.50 28.34
C GLN A 35 -13.47 -7.55 29.47
N LYS A 36 -14.70 -7.83 29.89
CA LYS A 36 -14.94 -8.88 30.90
C LYS A 36 -14.56 -10.25 30.36
N VAL A 37 -13.86 -11.01 31.20
CA VAL A 37 -13.55 -12.42 30.94
C VAL A 37 -14.75 -13.25 31.41
N TYR A 38 -15.22 -14.12 30.51
CA TYR A 38 -16.17 -15.18 30.84
C TYR A 38 -15.44 -16.54 30.74
N GLU A 39 -15.87 -17.41 29.85
CA GLU A 39 -15.24 -18.71 29.62
C GLU A 39 -13.87 -18.56 28.90
N HIS A 40 -13.78 -17.67 27.89
CA HIS A 40 -12.57 -17.40 27.13
C HIS A 40 -12.16 -15.94 27.28
N THR A 41 -10.85 -15.69 27.35
CA THR A 41 -10.29 -14.33 27.42
C THR A 41 -10.54 -13.54 26.12
N PRO A 42 -10.60 -12.23 26.15
CA PRO A 42 -10.65 -11.41 24.94
C PRO A 42 -9.46 -11.68 24.01
N GLN A 43 -8.26 -11.92 24.57
CA GLN A 43 -7.04 -12.24 23.83
C GLN A 43 -7.17 -13.56 23.07
N ALA A 44 -7.69 -14.62 23.70
CA ALA A 44 -7.98 -15.90 23.04
C ALA A 44 -8.88 -15.72 21.82
N LYS A 45 -9.92 -14.88 21.94
CA LYS A 45 -10.84 -14.56 20.83
C LYS A 45 -10.19 -13.76 19.70
N VAL A 46 -9.22 -12.89 20.01
CA VAL A 46 -8.40 -12.19 19.01
C VAL A 46 -7.48 -13.18 18.27
N ILE A 47 -6.86 -14.12 18.99
CA ILE A 47 -6.04 -15.19 18.41
C ILE A 47 -6.91 -16.09 17.51
N GLU A 48 -8.10 -16.44 17.96
CA GLU A 48 -9.07 -17.23 17.18
C GLU A 48 -9.50 -16.51 15.89
N PHE A 49 -9.68 -15.19 15.95
CA PHE A 49 -9.96 -14.39 14.75
C PHE A 49 -8.81 -14.43 13.76
N LEU A 50 -7.57 -14.32 14.22
CA LEU A 50 -6.39 -14.48 13.36
C LEU A 50 -6.36 -15.89 12.74
N MET A 51 -6.64 -16.93 13.53
CA MET A 51 -6.73 -18.30 13.03
C MET A 51 -7.82 -18.48 11.98
N ALA A 52 -8.99 -17.86 12.17
CA ALA A 52 -10.06 -17.87 11.17
C ALA A 52 -9.59 -17.25 9.84
N ILE A 53 -8.78 -16.20 9.90
CA ILE A 53 -8.17 -15.61 8.69
C ILE A 53 -7.14 -16.58 8.08
N LEU A 54 -6.25 -17.15 8.88
CA LEU A 54 -5.22 -18.10 8.42
C LEU A 54 -5.84 -19.36 7.81
N SER A 55 -6.97 -19.84 8.34
CA SER A 55 -7.72 -20.96 7.77
C SER A 55 -8.52 -20.59 6.52
N GLY A 56 -8.53 -19.31 6.10
CA GLY A 56 -9.31 -18.87 4.95
C GLY A 56 -10.82 -18.90 5.18
N ALA A 57 -11.29 -18.67 6.41
CA ALA A 57 -12.71 -18.53 6.71
C ALA A 57 -13.31 -17.36 5.92
N LYS A 58 -14.38 -17.62 5.20
CA LYS A 58 -15.06 -16.65 4.36
C LYS A 58 -15.89 -15.67 5.18
N TYR A 59 -16.54 -16.18 6.20
CA TYR A 59 -17.36 -15.41 7.14
C TYR A 59 -16.93 -15.76 8.57
N LEU A 60 -17.20 -14.88 9.52
CA LEU A 60 -16.88 -15.14 10.92
C LEU A 60 -17.62 -16.36 11.49
N GLN A 61 -18.84 -16.57 11.04
CA GLN A 61 -19.64 -17.74 11.43
C GLN A 61 -19.05 -19.09 11.01
N ASP A 62 -18.11 -19.11 10.05
CA ASP A 62 -17.44 -20.35 9.61
C ASP A 62 -16.58 -20.95 10.73
N ILE A 63 -16.25 -20.20 11.78
CA ILE A 63 -15.57 -20.72 12.98
C ILE A 63 -16.39 -21.84 13.62
N SER A 64 -17.75 -21.70 13.67
CA SER A 64 -18.64 -22.58 14.41
C SER A 64 -19.69 -23.32 13.57
N LEU A 65 -20.05 -22.79 12.39
CA LEU A 65 -21.22 -23.26 11.63
C LEU A 65 -20.85 -23.96 10.31
N VAL A 66 -19.78 -24.74 10.32
CA VAL A 66 -19.34 -25.58 9.20
C VAL A 66 -19.30 -27.06 9.62
N ALA A 67 -19.10 -27.97 8.67
CA ALA A 67 -19.07 -29.42 8.96
C ALA A 67 -17.97 -29.80 9.96
N HIS A 68 -16.82 -29.12 9.88
CA HIS A 68 -15.70 -29.31 10.82
C HIS A 68 -15.38 -27.94 11.43
N PRO A 69 -16.06 -27.55 12.52
CA PRO A 69 -15.92 -26.24 13.10
C PRO A 69 -14.60 -26.11 13.86
N LEU A 70 -13.94 -24.97 13.66
CA LEU A 70 -12.64 -24.67 14.24
C LEU A 70 -12.73 -24.57 15.77
N ASP A 71 -13.84 -24.06 16.30
CA ASP A 71 -14.10 -23.93 17.75
C ASP A 71 -14.19 -25.26 18.49
N LYS A 72 -14.22 -26.39 17.79
CA LYS A 72 -14.25 -27.75 18.37
C LYS A 72 -12.93 -28.50 18.19
N ASP A 73 -11.95 -27.95 17.51
CA ASP A 73 -10.67 -28.61 17.24
C ASP A 73 -9.69 -28.40 18.40
N LEU A 74 -9.64 -29.36 19.31
CA LEU A 74 -8.79 -29.29 20.50
C LEU A 74 -7.30 -29.44 20.20
N ALA A 75 -6.92 -30.19 19.17
CA ALA A 75 -5.52 -30.34 18.78
C ALA A 75 -4.96 -29.00 18.26
N VAL A 76 -5.77 -28.24 17.53
CA VAL A 76 -5.41 -26.89 17.13
C VAL A 76 -5.37 -25.96 18.33
N ALA A 77 -6.35 -26.02 19.24
CA ALA A 77 -6.35 -25.19 20.44
C ALA A 77 -5.04 -25.37 21.24
N GLU A 78 -4.66 -26.63 21.53
CA GLU A 78 -3.44 -26.95 22.26
C GLU A 78 -2.18 -26.44 21.52
N ALA A 79 -2.08 -26.62 20.19
CA ALA A 79 -0.96 -26.12 19.40
C ALA A 79 -0.82 -24.59 19.50
N TRP A 80 -1.94 -23.87 19.60
CA TRP A 80 -2.01 -22.41 19.76
C TRP A 80 -2.00 -21.95 21.23
N ALA A 81 -1.63 -22.84 22.15
CA ALA A 81 -1.56 -22.57 23.59
C ALA A 81 -2.88 -22.08 24.20
N GLN A 82 -4.02 -22.52 23.64
CA GLN A 82 -5.34 -22.16 24.13
C GLN A 82 -6.00 -23.39 24.82
N ALA A 83 -6.70 -23.18 25.93
CA ALA A 83 -7.46 -24.23 26.59
C ALA A 83 -8.71 -24.66 25.80
N GLY A 84 -9.13 -23.82 24.85
CA GLY A 84 -10.29 -24.01 23.98
C GLY A 84 -10.62 -22.71 23.24
N TRP A 85 -11.66 -22.78 22.44
CA TRP A 85 -12.07 -21.67 21.57
C TRP A 85 -13.49 -21.19 21.88
N ALA A 86 -13.77 -19.93 21.62
CA ALA A 86 -15.10 -19.38 21.74
C ALA A 86 -15.94 -19.68 20.49
N ASP A 87 -17.25 -19.59 20.61
CA ASP A 87 -18.10 -19.55 19.43
C ASP A 87 -17.92 -18.24 18.64
N TYR A 88 -18.33 -18.21 17.35
CA TYR A 88 -18.23 -17.04 16.51
C TYR A 88 -18.95 -15.80 17.08
N THR A 89 -20.00 -16.00 17.91
CA THR A 89 -20.74 -14.88 18.52
C THR A 89 -19.93 -14.24 19.65
N GLY A 90 -19.18 -15.04 20.38
CA GLY A 90 -18.22 -14.60 21.39
C GLY A 90 -17.09 -13.78 20.76
N VAL A 91 -16.50 -14.29 19.68
CA VAL A 91 -15.48 -13.58 18.89
C VAL A 91 -16.04 -12.27 18.34
N SER A 92 -17.24 -12.30 17.71
CA SER A 92 -17.88 -11.10 17.14
C SER A 92 -18.12 -10.01 18.19
N ARG A 93 -18.56 -10.37 19.40
CA ARG A 93 -18.80 -9.42 20.50
C ARG A 93 -17.49 -8.75 20.94
N THR A 94 -16.43 -9.55 21.09
CA THR A 94 -15.11 -9.05 21.46
C THR A 94 -14.59 -8.06 20.40
N LEU A 95 -14.58 -8.45 19.13
CA LEU A 95 -14.08 -7.59 18.05
C LEU A 95 -14.86 -6.28 17.91
N ARG A 96 -16.19 -6.33 18.12
CA ARG A 96 -17.03 -5.11 18.08
C ARG A 96 -16.71 -4.14 19.20
N ALA A 97 -16.26 -4.64 20.35
CA ALA A 97 -15.96 -3.84 21.52
C ALA A 97 -14.52 -3.28 21.55
N LEU A 98 -13.65 -3.70 20.62
CA LEU A 98 -12.29 -3.18 20.54
C LEU A 98 -12.28 -1.68 20.20
N SER A 99 -11.50 -0.93 20.95
CA SER A 99 -11.16 0.46 20.67
C SER A 99 -10.02 0.58 19.66
N TRP A 100 -9.84 1.77 19.08
CA TRP A 100 -8.67 2.08 18.24
C TRP A 100 -7.33 1.89 18.97
N ALA A 101 -7.27 2.18 20.26
CA ALA A 101 -6.06 2.00 21.06
C ALA A 101 -5.69 0.51 21.17
N GLU A 102 -6.64 -0.34 21.56
CA GLU A 102 -6.45 -1.77 21.67
C GLU A 102 -6.07 -2.41 20.32
N VAL A 103 -6.71 -1.98 19.22
CA VAL A 103 -6.37 -2.47 17.89
C VAL A 103 -4.96 -2.08 17.48
N ARG A 104 -4.51 -0.85 17.78
CA ARG A 104 -3.13 -0.42 17.50
C ARG A 104 -2.11 -1.24 18.30
N GLU A 105 -2.42 -1.60 19.54
CA GLU A 105 -1.55 -2.48 20.35
C GLU A 105 -1.46 -3.89 19.73
N ILE A 106 -2.59 -4.46 19.29
CA ILE A 106 -2.60 -5.74 18.57
C ILE A 106 -1.74 -5.66 17.32
N VAL A 107 -1.93 -4.63 16.48
CA VAL A 107 -1.15 -4.43 15.26
C VAL A 107 0.33 -4.25 15.57
N SER A 108 0.69 -3.53 16.64
CA SER A 108 2.08 -3.37 17.09
C SER A 108 2.74 -4.71 17.45
N VAL A 109 1.99 -5.67 18.01
CA VAL A 109 2.50 -7.03 18.22
C VAL A 109 2.76 -7.73 16.89
N LEU A 110 1.83 -7.66 15.94
CA LEU A 110 2.01 -8.25 14.61
C LEU A 110 3.24 -7.66 13.90
N GLU A 111 3.41 -6.36 13.99
CA GLU A 111 4.58 -5.66 13.44
C GLU A 111 5.89 -6.10 14.09
N ARG A 112 5.93 -6.19 15.42
CA ARG A 112 7.11 -6.58 16.18
C ARG A 112 7.58 -8.00 15.86
N VAL A 113 6.66 -8.96 15.79
CA VAL A 113 7.02 -10.35 15.44
C VAL A 113 7.40 -10.51 13.97
N SER A 114 6.97 -9.58 13.11
CA SER A 114 7.35 -9.54 11.70
C SER A 114 8.74 -8.93 11.47
N GLN A 115 9.22 -8.10 12.41
CA GLN A 115 10.42 -7.27 12.21
C GLN A 115 11.68 -8.09 11.90
N PRO A 116 11.99 -9.20 12.59
CA PRO A 116 13.19 -9.98 12.29
C PRO A 116 13.23 -10.53 10.88
N PHE A 117 12.09 -10.94 10.33
CA PHE A 117 11.99 -11.44 8.94
C PHE A 117 12.22 -10.32 7.93
N LEU A 118 11.66 -9.13 8.22
CA LEU A 118 11.84 -7.95 7.39
C LEU A 118 13.29 -7.46 7.41
N ASP A 119 13.92 -7.39 8.58
CA ASP A 119 15.31 -6.96 8.73
C ASP A 119 16.28 -7.87 7.99
N SER A 120 16.02 -9.19 8.00
CA SER A 120 16.79 -10.16 7.23
C SER A 120 16.70 -9.90 5.74
N GLU A 121 15.50 -9.72 5.20
CA GLU A 121 15.30 -9.42 3.77
C GLU A 121 15.96 -8.09 3.38
N LEU A 122 15.73 -7.04 4.14
CA LEU A 122 16.31 -5.73 3.88
C LEU A 122 17.83 -5.75 3.92
N SER A 123 18.42 -6.52 4.84
CA SER A 123 19.88 -6.70 4.89
C SER A 123 20.44 -7.34 3.62
N GLY A 124 19.74 -8.36 3.08
CA GLY A 124 20.09 -8.99 1.82
C GLY A 124 19.95 -8.06 0.60
N LEU A 125 18.94 -7.18 0.62
CA LEU A 125 18.64 -6.27 -0.50
C LEU A 125 19.57 -5.05 -0.56
N ARG A 126 20.16 -4.62 0.56
CA ARG A 126 21.09 -3.47 0.60
C ARG A 126 22.32 -3.63 -0.30
N SER A 127 22.70 -4.85 -0.61
CA SER A 127 23.85 -5.15 -1.48
C SER A 127 23.49 -5.21 -2.96
N GLN A 128 22.23 -4.95 -3.34
CA GLN A 128 21.78 -4.94 -4.74
C GLN A 128 21.83 -3.52 -5.32
N ASP A 129 22.06 -3.41 -6.61
CA ASP A 129 22.24 -2.13 -7.32
C ASP A 129 21.10 -1.13 -7.14
N CYS A 130 19.86 -1.61 -6.94
CA CYS A 130 18.67 -0.75 -6.79
C CYS A 130 18.12 -0.69 -5.37
N GLY A 131 18.76 -1.39 -4.42
CA GLY A 131 18.26 -1.49 -3.06
C GLY A 131 16.84 -2.08 -2.96
N PRO A 132 16.11 -1.78 -1.85
CA PRO A 132 14.74 -2.24 -1.66
C PRO A 132 13.78 -1.66 -2.70
N GLN A 133 12.93 -2.53 -3.26
CA GLN A 133 11.89 -2.15 -4.21
C GLN A 133 10.51 -2.27 -3.54
N TYR A 134 9.84 -1.13 -3.44
CA TYR A 134 8.51 -1.04 -2.83
C TYR A 134 7.44 -0.89 -3.89
N ASP A 135 6.29 -1.52 -3.65
CA ASP A 135 5.07 -1.37 -4.44
C ASP A 135 3.96 -0.81 -3.57
N GLY A 136 3.26 0.21 -4.05
CA GLY A 136 2.09 0.78 -3.40
C GLY A 136 0.84 0.61 -4.26
N ASP A 137 -0.30 0.34 -3.60
CA ASP A 137 -1.59 0.21 -4.28
C ASP A 137 -2.77 0.48 -3.33
N LEU A 138 -3.93 0.84 -3.89
CA LEU A 138 -5.21 0.89 -3.17
C LEU A 138 -6.14 -0.22 -3.66
N THR A 139 -6.80 -0.88 -2.70
CA THR A 139 -7.75 -1.93 -3.05
C THR A 139 -9.10 -1.75 -2.37
N GLY A 140 -10.17 -1.76 -3.17
CA GLY A 140 -11.54 -1.59 -2.69
C GLY A 140 -12.07 -2.79 -1.89
N LEU A 141 -12.76 -2.48 -0.81
CA LEU A 141 -13.43 -3.40 0.10
C LEU A 141 -14.94 -3.09 0.09
N PRO A 142 -15.70 -3.59 -0.90
CA PRO A 142 -17.09 -3.26 -1.07
C PRO A 142 -17.97 -3.86 0.03
N VAL A 143 -18.97 -3.10 0.46
CA VAL A 143 -20.08 -3.57 1.28
C VAL A 143 -21.38 -3.52 0.50
N SER A 144 -22.48 -3.99 1.08
CA SER A 144 -23.79 -3.85 0.43
C SER A 144 -24.17 -2.37 0.29
N ASN A 145 -24.58 -1.95 -0.90
CA ASN A 145 -24.99 -0.58 -1.19
C ASN A 145 -26.21 -0.12 -0.36
N THR A 146 -26.95 -1.04 0.22
CA THR A 146 -28.10 -0.77 1.11
C THR A 146 -27.74 -0.81 2.59
N SER A 147 -26.48 -1.12 2.93
CA SER A 147 -26.06 -1.26 4.33
C SER A 147 -25.93 0.11 5.01
N ARG A 148 -26.51 0.22 6.19
CA ARG A 148 -26.35 1.38 7.10
C ARG A 148 -25.53 1.05 8.35
N THR A 149 -24.89 -0.14 8.36
CA THR A 149 -24.23 -0.68 9.56
C THR A 149 -22.70 -0.55 9.54
N TYR A 150 -22.14 -0.02 8.45
CA TYR A 150 -20.70 0.18 8.30
C TYR A 150 -20.39 1.67 8.47
N PRO A 151 -19.76 2.07 9.60
CA PRO A 151 -19.45 3.46 9.88
C PRO A 151 -18.43 4.00 8.87
N ASN A 152 -18.60 5.25 8.44
CA ASN A 152 -17.68 5.95 7.52
C ASN A 152 -17.48 5.28 6.15
N ALA A 153 -18.29 4.28 5.77
CA ALA A 153 -18.27 3.73 4.42
C ALA A 153 -18.72 4.81 3.41
N ALA A 154 -18.00 4.96 2.32
CA ALA A 154 -18.27 5.93 1.27
C ALA A 154 -18.37 5.27 -0.11
N TYR A 155 -19.03 5.94 -1.05
CA TYR A 155 -19.09 5.50 -2.45
C TYR A 155 -17.82 5.90 -3.19
N GLY A 156 -17.12 4.93 -3.76
CA GLY A 156 -15.93 5.16 -4.54
C GLY A 156 -15.70 4.10 -5.62
N HIS A 157 -14.71 4.34 -6.46
CA HIS A 157 -14.33 3.37 -7.48
C HIS A 157 -13.70 2.14 -6.83
N MET A 158 -14.34 0.97 -7.03
CA MET A 158 -13.88 -0.33 -6.56
C MET A 158 -13.85 -1.30 -7.74
N SER A 159 -12.67 -1.47 -8.33
CA SER A 159 -12.51 -2.08 -9.66
C SER A 159 -13.21 -1.22 -10.73
N ASP A 160 -14.13 -1.78 -11.48
CA ASP A 160 -14.80 -1.10 -12.61
C ASP A 160 -16.13 -0.42 -12.23
N GLU A 161 -16.52 -0.46 -10.93
CA GLU A 161 -17.83 0.03 -10.48
C GLU A 161 -17.69 1.01 -9.31
N ILE A 162 -18.68 1.91 -9.19
CA ILE A 162 -18.84 2.74 -7.98
C ILE A 162 -19.65 1.94 -6.97
N ARG A 163 -19.05 1.66 -5.81
CA ARG A 163 -19.64 0.88 -4.73
C ARG A 163 -19.46 1.55 -3.38
N LEU A 164 -20.38 1.27 -2.47
CA LEU A 164 -20.23 1.64 -1.06
C LEU A 164 -19.17 0.72 -0.42
N GLY A 165 -18.26 1.28 0.38
CA GLY A 165 -17.27 0.51 1.11
C GLY A 165 -16.08 1.31 1.60
N TYR A 166 -14.93 0.66 1.63
CA TYR A 166 -13.66 1.21 2.08
C TYR A 166 -12.57 0.99 1.05
N GLN A 167 -11.44 1.66 1.22
CA GLN A 167 -10.20 1.42 0.48
C GLN A 167 -9.12 0.99 1.47
N ALA A 168 -8.41 -0.08 1.18
CA ALA A 168 -7.20 -0.45 1.90
C ALA A 168 -5.98 0.00 1.08
N GLY A 169 -5.22 0.95 1.61
CA GLY A 169 -3.92 1.35 1.07
C GLY A 169 -2.86 0.35 1.52
N VAL A 170 -2.18 -0.30 0.59
CA VAL A 170 -1.23 -1.36 0.91
C VAL A 170 0.15 -1.07 0.33
N VAL A 171 1.18 -1.44 1.09
CA VAL A 171 2.57 -1.39 0.64
C VAL A 171 3.22 -2.74 0.78
N SER A 172 3.97 -3.15 -0.22
CA SER A 172 4.75 -4.37 -0.19
C SER A 172 6.20 -4.14 -0.60
N LEU A 173 7.09 -4.98 -0.09
CA LEU A 173 8.48 -5.12 -0.47
C LEU A 173 8.61 -6.31 -1.42
N GLN A 174 9.28 -6.11 -2.56
CA GLN A 174 9.71 -7.24 -3.38
C GLN A 174 10.79 -8.02 -2.63
N SER A 175 10.55 -9.30 -2.41
CA SER A 175 11.41 -10.17 -1.61
C SER A 175 11.97 -11.30 -2.48
N PRO A 176 13.29 -11.45 -2.59
CA PRO A 176 13.91 -12.59 -3.26
C PRO A 176 13.54 -13.92 -2.59
N THR A 177 13.47 -13.95 -1.26
CA THR A 177 13.18 -15.17 -0.51
C THR A 177 11.70 -15.57 -0.54
N TYR A 178 10.82 -14.58 -0.39
CA TYR A 178 9.37 -14.81 -0.19
C TYR A 178 8.52 -14.36 -1.39
N GLY A 179 9.15 -13.84 -2.45
CA GLY A 179 8.51 -13.21 -3.60
C GLY A 179 7.96 -11.82 -3.27
N ARG A 180 7.25 -11.70 -2.16
CA ARG A 180 6.70 -10.44 -1.64
C ARG A 180 6.50 -10.53 -0.14
N LEU A 181 6.79 -9.41 0.57
CA LEU A 181 6.38 -9.17 1.95
C LEU A 181 5.48 -7.94 2.03
N TRP A 182 4.34 -8.08 2.67
CA TRP A 182 3.49 -6.95 3.02
C TRP A 182 4.11 -6.16 4.16
N LEU A 183 4.19 -4.84 4.01
CA LEU A 183 4.76 -3.95 5.03
C LEU A 183 3.68 -3.31 5.87
N SER A 184 2.68 -2.74 5.23
CA SER A 184 1.61 -2.00 5.91
C SER A 184 0.28 -2.10 5.18
N VAL A 185 -0.78 -1.82 5.92
CA VAL A 185 -2.10 -1.51 5.39
C VAL A 185 -2.65 -0.28 6.11
N GLU A 186 -3.30 0.60 5.37
CA GLU A 186 -3.98 1.78 5.89
C GLU A 186 -5.45 1.75 5.48
N HIS A 187 -6.31 1.99 6.46
CA HIS A 187 -7.76 1.97 6.28
C HIS A 187 -8.27 3.34 5.85
N HIS A 188 -9.04 3.40 4.77
CA HIS A 188 -9.59 4.63 4.22
C HIS A 188 -11.06 4.47 3.86
N ALA A 189 -11.80 5.59 3.82
CA ALA A 189 -13.14 5.64 3.25
C ALA A 189 -13.13 5.27 1.75
N GLY A 190 -14.25 4.77 1.24
CA GLY A 190 -14.34 4.25 -0.13
C GLY A 190 -14.09 5.28 -1.24
N ASP A 191 -14.31 6.56 -0.97
CA ASP A 191 -14.08 7.69 -1.89
C ASP A 191 -12.63 8.19 -1.93
N THR A 192 -11.73 7.54 -1.17
CA THR A 192 -10.30 7.90 -1.16
C THR A 192 -9.66 7.64 -2.53
N VAL A 193 -8.93 8.63 -3.03
CA VAL A 193 -8.29 8.60 -4.34
C VAL A 193 -6.81 8.26 -4.20
N SER A 194 -6.30 7.33 -5.01
CA SER A 194 -4.93 6.80 -4.92
C SER A 194 -3.85 7.90 -4.91
N CYS A 195 -3.95 8.89 -5.78
CA CYS A 195 -2.93 9.94 -5.88
C CYS A 195 -2.78 10.79 -4.60
N THR A 196 -3.79 10.86 -3.75
CA THR A 196 -3.69 11.59 -2.47
C THR A 196 -2.98 10.79 -1.38
N GLN A 197 -2.76 9.49 -1.59
CA GLN A 197 -2.18 8.58 -0.59
C GLN A 197 -0.71 8.24 -0.84
N ALA A 198 -0.09 8.74 -1.91
CA ALA A 198 1.30 8.42 -2.24
C ALA A 198 2.28 8.70 -1.07
N ALA A 199 2.15 9.87 -0.44
CA ALA A 199 2.98 10.25 0.71
C ALA A 199 2.78 9.31 1.90
N ALA A 200 1.53 8.98 2.25
CA ALA A 200 1.19 8.10 3.36
C ALA A 200 1.78 6.70 3.16
N LEU A 201 1.63 6.13 1.96
CA LEU A 201 2.18 4.81 1.63
C LEU A 201 3.71 4.79 1.71
N VAL A 202 4.39 5.84 1.23
CA VAL A 202 5.85 5.92 1.34
C VAL A 202 6.30 6.02 2.79
N LEU A 203 5.67 6.90 3.59
CA LEU A 203 5.99 7.02 5.01
C LEU A 203 5.70 5.74 5.79
N ALA A 204 4.65 5.01 5.42
CA ALA A 204 4.36 3.70 6.00
C ALA A 204 5.46 2.67 5.67
N ALA A 205 5.97 2.66 4.43
CA ALA A 205 7.10 1.82 4.04
C ALA A 205 8.36 2.18 4.85
N GLU A 206 8.68 3.46 4.97
CA GLU A 206 9.83 3.95 5.75
C GLU A 206 9.74 3.59 7.23
N LYS A 207 8.56 3.80 7.83
CA LYS A 207 8.29 3.44 9.23
C LYS A 207 8.52 1.95 9.47
N ARG A 208 8.04 1.10 8.56
CA ARG A 208 8.12 -0.35 8.70
C ARG A 208 9.52 -0.90 8.41
N SER A 209 10.20 -0.36 7.41
CA SER A 209 11.58 -0.77 7.08
C SER A 209 12.62 -0.19 8.03
N GLY A 210 12.29 0.88 8.76
CA GLY A 210 13.24 1.65 9.54
C GLY A 210 14.32 2.34 8.67
N GLN A 211 14.09 2.45 7.36
CA GLN A 211 15.06 2.92 6.39
C GLN A 211 14.40 3.88 5.42
N ARG A 212 15.14 4.88 4.98
CA ARG A 212 14.69 5.85 3.98
C ARG A 212 15.84 6.36 3.11
N PRO A 213 15.57 6.79 1.88
CA PRO A 213 16.52 7.49 1.04
C PRO A 213 16.90 8.85 1.64
N ARG A 214 18.01 9.40 1.14
CA ARG A 214 18.33 10.80 1.37
C ARG A 214 17.32 11.69 0.63
N ARG A 215 16.73 12.65 1.35
CA ARG A 215 15.82 13.63 0.75
C ARG A 215 16.57 14.54 -0.22
N CYS A 216 15.99 14.81 -1.37
CA CYS A 216 16.56 15.67 -2.40
C CYS A 216 16.26 17.15 -2.12
N THR A 217 16.87 17.70 -1.06
CA THR A 217 16.68 19.09 -0.63
C THR A 217 17.05 20.08 -1.73
N GLU A 218 18.07 19.79 -2.52
CA GLU A 218 18.55 20.62 -3.62
C GLU A 218 17.49 20.79 -4.74
N LEU A 219 16.81 19.69 -5.11
CA LEU A 219 15.73 19.74 -6.09
C LEU A 219 14.53 20.55 -5.57
N LEU A 220 14.20 20.38 -4.30
CA LEU A 220 13.11 21.12 -3.67
C LEU A 220 13.43 22.62 -3.55
N GLN A 221 14.67 23.00 -3.23
CA GLN A 221 15.13 24.38 -3.25
C GLN A 221 15.01 25.00 -4.64
N GLN A 222 15.47 24.31 -5.69
CA GLN A 222 15.32 24.76 -7.08
C GLN A 222 13.85 24.96 -7.47
N ARG A 223 12.96 24.07 -7.03
CA ARG A 223 11.51 24.21 -7.26
C ARG A 223 10.95 25.46 -6.58
N ILE A 224 11.35 25.73 -5.33
CA ILE A 224 10.96 26.95 -4.60
C ILE A 224 11.45 28.20 -5.32
N GLU A 225 12.71 28.24 -5.73
CA GLU A 225 13.29 29.37 -6.47
C GLU A 225 12.54 29.63 -7.80
N THR A 226 12.23 28.56 -8.54
CA THR A 226 11.45 28.65 -9.79
C THR A 226 10.04 29.20 -9.53
N LEU A 227 9.38 28.77 -8.44
CA LEU A 227 8.07 29.27 -8.05
C LEU A 227 8.13 30.77 -7.69
N VAL A 228 9.13 31.20 -6.91
CA VAL A 228 9.34 32.60 -6.54
C VAL A 228 9.60 33.47 -7.80
N GLN A 229 10.46 32.99 -8.72
CA GLN A 229 10.72 33.70 -9.97
C GLN A 229 9.46 33.81 -10.85
N SER A 230 8.63 32.75 -10.90
CA SER A 230 7.37 32.76 -11.66
C SER A 230 6.33 33.74 -11.09
N ARG A 231 6.44 34.13 -9.84
CA ARG A 231 5.57 35.11 -9.16
C ARG A 231 5.85 36.55 -9.59
N ALA A 232 7.10 36.90 -9.86
CA ALA A 232 7.50 38.27 -10.17
C ALA A 232 6.70 38.94 -11.32
N PRO A 233 6.36 38.26 -12.44
CA PRO A 233 5.49 38.85 -13.47
C PRO A 233 4.04 39.06 -12.99
N ALA A 234 3.53 38.25 -12.07
CA ALA A 234 2.20 38.42 -11.51
C ALA A 234 2.16 39.63 -10.57
N GLU A 235 3.20 39.86 -9.78
CA GLU A 235 3.35 41.03 -8.91
C GLU A 235 3.37 42.33 -9.74
N LYS A 236 4.14 42.39 -10.83
CA LYS A 236 4.14 43.52 -11.75
C LYS A 236 2.77 43.78 -12.37
N ARG A 237 2.07 42.70 -12.78
CA ARG A 237 0.69 42.80 -13.29
C ARG A 237 -0.27 43.35 -12.26
N LEU A 238 -0.13 42.94 -11.00
CA LEU A 238 -0.98 43.40 -9.89
C LEU A 238 -0.86 44.92 -9.69
N VAL A 239 0.37 45.44 -9.67
CA VAL A 239 0.62 46.91 -9.56
C VAL A 239 -0.06 47.64 -10.72
N THR A 240 0.14 47.19 -11.95
CA THR A 240 -0.45 47.80 -13.15
C THR A 240 -1.98 47.73 -13.14
N GLN A 241 -2.56 46.62 -12.70
CA GLN A 241 -4.01 46.46 -12.63
C GLN A 241 -4.64 47.33 -11.53
N ARG A 242 -3.96 47.50 -10.38
CA ARG A 242 -4.40 48.41 -9.31
C ARG A 242 -4.41 49.87 -9.78
N ALA A 243 -3.34 50.31 -10.44
CA ALA A 243 -3.27 51.66 -11.02
C ALA A 243 -4.40 51.88 -12.03
N LYS A 244 -4.58 50.94 -12.97
CA LYS A 244 -5.68 51.05 -13.96
C LYS A 244 -7.07 51.05 -13.33
N LEU A 245 -7.28 50.32 -12.24
CA LEU A 245 -8.54 50.33 -11.52
C LEU A 245 -8.80 51.69 -10.90
N ALA A 246 -7.79 52.30 -10.28
CA ALA A 246 -7.87 53.66 -9.71
C ALA A 246 -8.21 54.71 -10.78
N ASP A 247 -7.53 54.66 -11.94
CA ASP A 247 -7.81 55.56 -13.06
C ASP A 247 -9.24 55.42 -13.59
N LEU A 248 -9.75 54.18 -13.68
CA LEU A 248 -11.12 53.92 -14.13
C LEU A 248 -12.15 54.37 -13.10
N GLN A 249 -11.85 54.28 -11.78
CA GLN A 249 -12.72 54.79 -10.71
C GLN A 249 -12.78 56.30 -10.79
N HIS A 250 -11.64 57.00 -10.89
CA HIS A 250 -11.58 58.44 -11.03
C HIS A 250 -12.37 58.92 -12.27
N ALA A 251 -12.12 58.30 -13.43
CA ALA A 251 -12.82 58.64 -14.68
C ALA A 251 -14.36 58.37 -14.61
N LYS A 252 -14.82 57.44 -13.77
CA LYS A 252 -16.25 57.22 -13.50
C LYS A 252 -16.82 58.33 -12.65
N GLU A 253 -16.09 58.76 -11.61
CA GLU A 253 -16.49 59.85 -10.72
C GLU A 253 -16.59 61.18 -11.48
N GLU A 254 -15.64 61.46 -12.38
CA GLU A 254 -15.70 62.65 -13.26
C GLU A 254 -16.95 62.63 -14.14
N VAL A 255 -17.29 61.50 -14.77
CA VAL A 255 -18.49 61.39 -15.61
C VAL A 255 -19.76 61.57 -14.74
N ALA A 256 -19.74 61.04 -13.53
CA ALA A 256 -20.87 61.21 -12.58
C ALA A 256 -21.05 62.65 -12.10
N ALA A 257 -19.93 63.39 -11.90
CA ALA A 257 -19.97 64.83 -11.60
C ALA A 257 -20.53 65.65 -12.78
N GLN A 258 -20.00 65.38 -14.01
CA GLN A 258 -20.52 66.05 -15.22
C GLN A 258 -22.02 65.78 -15.46
N LEU A 259 -22.50 64.57 -15.11
CA LEU A 259 -23.90 64.18 -15.27
C LEU A 259 -24.84 64.96 -14.28
N ARG A 260 -24.34 65.35 -13.12
CA ARG A 260 -25.09 66.14 -12.12
C ARG A 260 -25.27 67.61 -12.52
N GLU A 261 -24.31 68.13 -13.28
CA GLU A 261 -24.28 69.55 -13.69
C GLU A 261 -24.92 69.80 -15.06
N GLU A 262 -25.12 68.79 -15.89
CA GLU A 262 -25.56 68.90 -17.28
C GLU A 262 -27.10 69.00 -17.36
N THR A 263 -27.60 69.99 -18.09
CA THR A 263 -29.04 70.26 -18.29
C THR A 263 -29.55 69.90 -19.70
N LYS A 264 -28.65 69.71 -20.69
CA LYS A 264 -29.05 69.46 -22.07
C LYS A 264 -29.30 67.96 -22.30
N LEU A 265 -30.53 67.57 -22.62
CA LEU A 265 -30.97 66.18 -22.81
C LEU A 265 -30.05 65.35 -23.75
N LYS A 266 -29.61 65.91 -24.86
CA LYS A 266 -28.68 65.21 -25.79
C LYS A 266 -27.31 64.89 -25.16
N ARG A 267 -26.79 65.78 -24.31
CA ARG A 267 -25.52 65.55 -23.60
C ARG A 267 -25.70 64.60 -22.43
N ILE A 268 -26.78 64.63 -21.74
CA ILE A 268 -27.15 63.66 -20.67
C ILE A 268 -27.12 62.25 -21.26
N ALA A 269 -27.80 61.98 -22.39
CA ALA A 269 -27.81 60.66 -23.03
C ALA A 269 -26.41 60.17 -23.46
N VAL A 270 -25.49 61.08 -23.84
CA VAL A 270 -24.08 60.72 -24.15
C VAL A 270 -23.31 60.39 -22.88
N LEU A 271 -23.48 61.15 -21.81
CA LEU A 271 -22.83 60.91 -20.52
C LEU A 271 -23.31 59.61 -19.87
N GLU A 272 -24.61 59.31 -19.93
CA GLU A 272 -25.16 58.04 -19.49
C GLU A 272 -24.53 56.84 -20.21
N ARG A 273 -24.44 56.86 -21.54
CA ARG A 273 -23.76 55.83 -22.30
C ARG A 273 -22.28 55.73 -21.92
N ARG A 274 -21.61 56.82 -21.61
CA ARG A 274 -20.23 56.85 -21.14
C ARG A 274 -20.10 56.26 -19.74
N SER A 275 -21.03 56.55 -18.84
CA SER A 275 -21.11 55.98 -17.50
C SER A 275 -21.25 54.45 -17.56
N VAL A 276 -22.20 53.95 -18.36
CA VAL A 276 -22.39 52.50 -18.55
C VAL A 276 -21.14 51.80 -19.09
N ARG A 277 -20.45 52.44 -20.06
CA ARG A 277 -19.20 51.91 -20.59
C ARG A 277 -18.09 51.86 -19.52
N ARG A 278 -17.98 52.91 -18.68
CA ARG A 278 -17.00 52.99 -17.59
C ARG A 278 -17.29 51.95 -16.52
N GLU A 279 -18.58 51.76 -16.17
CA GLU A 279 -19.03 50.70 -15.23
C GLU A 279 -18.57 49.30 -15.71
N LYS A 280 -18.87 48.99 -16.99
CA LYS A 280 -18.46 47.69 -17.55
C LYS A 280 -16.92 47.52 -17.60
N ALA A 281 -16.18 48.58 -17.91
CA ALA A 281 -14.71 48.55 -17.90
C ALA A 281 -14.17 48.33 -16.47
N LEU A 282 -14.79 48.96 -15.48
CA LEU A 282 -14.43 48.87 -14.08
C LEU A 282 -14.68 47.47 -13.54
N GLU A 283 -15.83 46.88 -13.88
CA GLU A 283 -16.16 45.49 -13.51
C GLU A 283 -15.17 44.48 -14.12
N THR A 284 -14.83 44.66 -15.42
CA THR A 284 -13.82 43.85 -16.09
C THR A 284 -12.43 43.98 -15.43
N ALA A 285 -12.06 45.20 -15.01
CA ALA A 285 -10.79 45.42 -14.32
C ALA A 285 -10.76 44.78 -12.93
N ARG A 286 -11.87 44.84 -12.17
CA ARG A 286 -12.02 44.17 -10.88
C ARG A 286 -11.88 42.65 -11.00
N GLN A 287 -12.55 42.05 -11.99
CA GLN A 287 -12.46 40.60 -12.23
C GLN A 287 -11.04 40.16 -12.58
N LYS A 288 -10.32 40.94 -13.41
CA LYS A 288 -8.92 40.66 -13.72
C LYS A 288 -8.01 40.78 -12.49
N LEU A 289 -8.22 41.81 -11.68
CA LEU A 289 -7.48 42.02 -10.45
C LEU A 289 -7.72 40.87 -9.46
N ALA A 290 -9.00 40.48 -9.25
CA ALA A 290 -9.37 39.36 -8.38
C ALA A 290 -8.70 38.05 -8.82
N LYS A 291 -8.73 37.76 -10.13
CA LYS A 291 -8.04 36.56 -10.68
C LYS A 291 -6.52 36.58 -10.45
N THR A 292 -5.88 37.75 -10.57
CA THR A 292 -4.42 37.87 -10.32
C THR A 292 -4.11 37.75 -8.84
N LEU A 293 -4.95 38.24 -7.94
CA LEU A 293 -4.82 38.11 -6.49
C LEU A 293 -4.96 36.63 -6.06
N ASP A 294 -5.97 35.94 -6.57
CA ASP A 294 -6.20 34.54 -6.30
C ASP A 294 -5.00 33.68 -6.75
N GLN A 295 -4.49 33.92 -7.94
CA GLN A 295 -3.26 33.28 -8.45
C GLN A 295 -2.06 33.54 -7.53
N MET A 296 -1.87 34.77 -7.07
CA MET A 296 -0.78 35.10 -6.14
C MET A 296 -0.94 34.43 -4.78
N GLN A 297 -2.16 34.38 -4.26
CA GLN A 297 -2.43 33.68 -3.00
C GLN A 297 -2.14 32.19 -3.13
N GLY A 298 -2.50 31.58 -4.26
CA GLY A 298 -2.14 30.19 -4.57
C GLY A 298 -0.61 29.96 -4.56
N HIS A 299 0.15 30.80 -5.26
CA HIS A 299 1.63 30.69 -5.26
C HIS A 299 2.24 30.86 -3.87
N LEU A 300 1.74 31.80 -3.04
CA LEU A 300 2.24 32.01 -1.69
C LEU A 300 1.91 30.81 -0.76
N ALA A 301 0.74 30.23 -0.93
CA ALA A 301 0.35 29.04 -0.17
C ALA A 301 1.22 27.83 -0.55
N GLU A 302 1.49 27.64 -1.85
CA GLU A 302 2.38 26.59 -2.35
C GLU A 302 3.82 26.81 -1.86
N GLU A 303 4.36 28.03 -1.97
CA GLU A 303 5.69 28.38 -1.47
C GLU A 303 5.84 28.03 0.01
N LYS A 304 4.86 28.45 0.83
CA LYS A 304 4.86 28.15 2.27
C LYS A 304 4.89 26.63 2.53
N LEU A 305 4.09 25.86 1.79
CA LEU A 305 4.05 24.40 1.92
C LEU A 305 5.39 23.77 1.54
N LEU A 306 6.01 24.22 0.43
CA LEU A 306 7.31 23.72 -0.02
C LEU A 306 8.43 24.08 0.95
N CYS A 307 8.43 25.29 1.53
CA CYS A 307 9.39 25.68 2.56
C CYS A 307 9.25 24.84 3.83
N GLN A 308 8.02 24.54 4.26
CA GLN A 308 7.79 23.62 5.40
C GLN A 308 8.31 22.21 5.11
N ARG A 309 8.06 21.72 3.88
CA ARG A 309 8.58 20.43 3.43
C ARG A 309 10.11 20.40 3.39
N LEU A 310 10.73 21.48 2.92
CA LEU A 310 12.19 21.60 2.89
C LEU A 310 12.78 21.50 4.29
N ALA A 311 12.27 22.26 5.25
CA ALA A 311 12.72 22.20 6.64
C ALA A 311 12.55 20.79 7.24
N GLN A 312 11.44 20.11 6.93
CA GLN A 312 11.24 18.71 7.35
C GLN A 312 12.27 17.77 6.71
N PHE A 313 12.57 17.95 5.42
CA PHE A 313 13.53 17.11 4.70
C PHE A 313 14.97 17.35 5.16
N GLU A 314 15.34 18.57 5.52
CA GLU A 314 16.62 18.86 6.14
C GLU A 314 16.76 18.13 7.50
N GLN A 315 15.71 18.15 8.31
CA GLN A 315 15.67 17.38 9.56
C GLN A 315 15.72 15.87 9.29
N ASP A 316 14.92 15.37 8.33
CA ASP A 316 14.93 13.96 7.92
C ASP A 316 16.32 13.49 7.52
N ASN A 317 17.09 14.32 6.80
CA ASN A 317 18.45 14.01 6.39
C ASN A 317 19.44 14.04 7.59
N ALA A 318 19.26 14.99 8.51
CA ALA A 318 20.07 15.06 9.73
C ALA A 318 19.88 13.81 10.61
N ASP A 319 18.65 13.31 10.68
CA ASP A 319 18.28 12.12 11.46
C ASP A 319 18.56 10.79 10.71
N ASN A 320 19.10 10.84 9.49
CA ASN A 320 19.38 9.66 8.66
C ASN A 320 20.85 9.59 8.22
N PRO A 321 21.75 9.17 9.10
CA PRO A 321 23.19 9.12 8.79
C PRO A 321 23.58 8.04 7.79
N GLN A 322 22.70 7.07 7.55
CA GLN A 322 22.92 5.95 6.62
C GLN A 322 21.75 5.81 5.64
N PRO A 323 21.58 6.77 4.70
CA PRO A 323 20.53 6.69 3.72
C PRO A 323 20.73 5.49 2.81
N ILE A 324 19.60 4.92 2.36
CA ILE A 324 19.58 3.82 1.39
C ILE A 324 19.25 4.35 0.00
N GLU A 325 19.61 3.60 -1.02
CA GLU A 325 18.97 3.70 -2.33
C GLU A 325 17.72 2.82 -2.32
N ALA A 326 16.61 3.31 -2.82
CA ALA A 326 15.36 2.57 -2.87
C ALA A 326 14.49 3.01 -4.05
N CYS A 327 13.73 2.07 -4.56
CA CYS A 327 12.82 2.28 -5.68
C CYS A 327 11.37 2.17 -5.21
N PHE A 328 10.49 3.03 -5.76
CA PHE A 328 9.05 2.95 -5.55
C PHE A 328 8.32 2.79 -6.89
N ARG A 329 7.47 1.75 -6.99
CA ARG A 329 6.69 1.46 -8.20
C ARG A 329 5.21 1.69 -7.94
N LEU A 330 4.59 2.47 -8.79
CA LEU A 330 3.21 2.91 -8.64
C LEU A 330 2.41 2.66 -9.92
N ASP A 331 1.11 2.42 -9.74
CA ASP A 331 0.20 2.27 -10.86
C ASP A 331 -0.26 3.63 -11.44
N ALA A 332 -1.16 3.55 -12.43
CA ALA A 332 -1.70 4.74 -13.09
C ALA A 332 -2.52 5.64 -12.14
N GLY A 333 -3.09 5.10 -11.08
CA GLY A 333 -3.85 5.87 -10.09
C GLY A 333 -2.98 6.88 -9.33
N PHE A 334 -1.69 6.62 -9.24
CA PHE A 334 -0.69 7.51 -8.62
C PHE A 334 0.10 8.34 -9.64
N GLY A 335 0.01 8.00 -10.93
CA GLY A 335 0.72 8.69 -12.02
C GLY A 335 0.13 10.04 -12.40
N THR A 336 -0.54 10.72 -11.48
CA THR A 336 -1.20 12.00 -11.65
C THR A 336 -0.78 12.97 -10.56
N TYR A 337 -1.03 14.25 -10.79
CA TYR A 337 -0.76 15.33 -9.83
C TYR A 337 0.71 15.39 -9.38
N GLU A 338 0.94 15.67 -8.11
CA GLU A 338 2.28 15.88 -7.55
C GLU A 338 2.96 14.60 -7.04
N SER A 339 2.31 13.43 -7.13
CA SER A 339 2.86 12.20 -6.56
C SER A 339 4.25 11.85 -7.08
N PRO A 340 4.54 11.88 -8.41
CA PRO A 340 5.89 11.63 -8.89
C PRO A 340 6.91 12.65 -8.37
N ALA A 341 6.56 13.95 -8.37
CA ALA A 341 7.46 14.99 -7.87
C ALA A 341 7.80 14.79 -6.39
N LEU A 342 6.80 14.46 -5.57
CA LEU A 342 6.98 14.20 -4.15
C LEU A 342 7.92 13.01 -3.90
N LEU A 343 7.75 11.90 -4.61
CA LEU A 343 8.61 10.73 -4.42
C LEU A 343 10.06 11.01 -4.85
N ILE A 344 10.25 11.77 -5.92
CA ILE A 344 11.56 12.25 -6.36
C ILE A 344 12.20 13.13 -5.26
N GLU A 345 11.45 14.09 -4.72
CA GLU A 345 11.89 14.95 -3.63
C GLU A 345 12.21 14.13 -2.35
N MET A 346 11.48 13.04 -2.11
CA MET A 346 11.75 12.09 -1.03
C MET A 346 12.98 11.19 -1.30
N GLY A 347 13.61 11.27 -2.48
CA GLY A 347 14.84 10.57 -2.81
C GLY A 347 14.67 9.17 -3.40
N TYR A 348 13.46 8.81 -3.82
CA TYR A 348 13.20 7.51 -4.43
C TYR A 348 13.50 7.52 -5.93
N GLU A 349 14.10 6.44 -6.43
CA GLU A 349 13.94 6.05 -7.82
C GLU A 349 12.47 5.67 -8.04
N ILE A 350 11.87 6.15 -9.12
CA ILE A 350 10.45 5.87 -9.39
C ILE A 350 10.23 5.22 -10.74
N TYR A 351 9.31 4.26 -10.76
CA TYR A 351 8.69 3.72 -11.95
C TYR A 351 7.18 3.88 -11.81
N VAL A 352 6.57 4.68 -12.68
CA VAL A 352 5.14 4.99 -12.58
C VAL A 352 4.45 4.89 -13.93
N LYS A 353 3.26 4.31 -13.95
CA LYS A 353 2.38 4.35 -15.10
C LYS A 353 1.59 5.65 -15.10
N LEU A 354 1.60 6.35 -16.21
CA LEU A 354 0.90 7.63 -16.33
C LEU A 354 -0.56 7.39 -16.71
N HIS A 355 -1.47 7.99 -15.96
CA HIS A 355 -2.92 7.83 -16.20
C HIS A 355 -3.45 8.69 -17.34
N ASN A 356 -2.78 9.82 -17.66
CA ASN A 356 -3.33 10.83 -18.56
C ASN A 356 -3.29 10.37 -20.02
N HIS A 357 -4.45 10.09 -20.60
CA HIS A 357 -4.61 9.76 -22.02
C HIS A 357 -3.99 10.83 -22.95
N LYS A 358 -4.00 12.11 -22.56
CA LYS A 358 -3.38 13.19 -23.35
C LYS A 358 -1.88 13.02 -23.47
N ILE A 359 -1.21 12.47 -22.45
CA ILE A 359 0.23 12.17 -22.51
C ILE A 359 0.48 11.06 -23.53
N THR A 360 -0.30 9.99 -23.49
CA THR A 360 -0.20 8.91 -24.47
C THR A 360 -0.39 9.42 -25.91
N GLU A 361 -1.39 10.27 -26.14
CA GLU A 361 -1.62 10.90 -27.46
C GLU A 361 -0.50 11.88 -27.86
N MET A 362 0.05 12.61 -26.90
CA MET A 362 1.21 13.48 -27.14
C MET A 362 2.44 12.64 -27.56
N LEU A 363 2.70 11.54 -26.87
CA LEU A 363 3.82 10.64 -27.18
C LEU A 363 3.64 9.97 -28.55
N LYS A 364 2.43 9.55 -28.89
CA LYS A 364 2.13 9.02 -30.25
C LYS A 364 2.47 10.02 -31.36
N LYS A 365 2.22 11.32 -31.13
CA LYS A 365 2.57 12.38 -32.10
C LYS A 365 4.07 12.63 -32.22
N LYS A 366 4.87 12.22 -31.23
CA LYS A 366 6.33 12.31 -31.26
C LYS A 366 6.99 11.18 -32.04
N ILE A 367 6.24 10.13 -32.42
CA ILE A 367 6.77 9.00 -33.19
C ILE A 367 7.07 9.51 -34.61
N ALA A 368 8.34 9.47 -35.00
CA ALA A 368 8.76 9.75 -36.37
C ALA A 368 8.65 8.49 -37.24
N PRO A 369 8.56 8.62 -38.58
CA PRO A 369 8.46 7.46 -39.47
C PRO A 369 9.61 6.45 -39.36
N ASP A 370 10.78 6.91 -38.97
CA ASP A 370 12.02 6.15 -38.77
C ASP A 370 12.23 5.71 -37.32
N SER A 371 11.27 5.98 -36.44
CA SER A 371 11.35 5.60 -35.03
C SER A 371 11.42 4.09 -34.87
N HIS A 372 12.40 3.63 -34.09
CA HIS A 372 12.60 2.21 -33.79
C HIS A 372 11.87 1.80 -32.52
N TRP A 373 11.03 0.76 -32.63
CA TRP A 373 10.38 0.14 -31.48
C TRP A 373 11.23 -1.03 -30.97
N THR A 374 11.59 -0.99 -29.71
CA THR A 374 12.34 -2.06 -29.06
C THR A 374 11.35 -3.10 -28.50
N ARG A 375 11.54 -4.37 -28.88
CA ARG A 375 10.77 -5.47 -28.29
C ARG A 375 11.21 -5.66 -26.84
N VAL A 376 10.28 -5.60 -25.90
CA VAL A 376 10.53 -5.69 -24.44
C VAL A 376 9.83 -6.88 -23.79
N GLY A 377 8.91 -7.52 -24.49
CA GLY A 377 8.19 -8.70 -24.04
C GLY A 377 7.63 -9.49 -25.22
N ASP A 378 6.90 -10.59 -24.96
CA ASP A 378 6.35 -11.44 -26.01
C ASP A 378 5.34 -10.70 -26.90
N ASN A 379 4.55 -9.82 -26.30
CA ASN A 379 3.51 -9.03 -26.96
C ASN A 379 3.64 -7.52 -26.74
N ALA A 380 4.80 -7.06 -26.27
CA ALA A 380 5.05 -5.68 -25.88
C ALA A 380 6.28 -5.10 -26.56
N GLU A 381 6.17 -3.84 -26.99
CA GLU A 381 7.24 -3.04 -27.55
C GLU A 381 7.23 -1.65 -26.93
N MET A 382 8.38 -1.01 -26.81
CA MET A 382 8.57 0.31 -26.22
C MET A 382 9.40 1.23 -27.11
N ILE A 383 9.09 2.53 -26.99
CA ILE A 383 9.91 3.63 -27.47
C ILE A 383 9.96 4.70 -26.38
N ALA A 384 11.10 5.38 -26.17
CA ALA A 384 11.26 6.27 -25.04
C ALA A 384 11.94 7.59 -25.43
N TRP A 385 11.73 8.59 -24.59
CA TRP A 385 12.29 9.93 -24.68
C TRP A 385 12.78 10.42 -23.32
N SER A 386 13.88 11.13 -23.28
CA SER A 386 14.42 11.77 -22.07
C SER A 386 13.97 13.22 -21.95
N GLY A 387 14.04 13.77 -20.74
CA GLY A 387 13.87 15.19 -20.47
C GLY A 387 12.44 15.72 -20.65
N LEU A 388 11.41 14.86 -20.50
CA LEU A 388 10.03 15.33 -20.55
C LEU A 388 9.60 15.88 -19.19
N GLU A 389 9.15 17.14 -19.20
CA GLU A 389 8.45 17.72 -18.06
C GLU A 389 6.95 17.42 -18.18
N LEU A 390 6.37 16.89 -17.13
CA LEU A 390 4.95 16.61 -17.03
C LEU A 390 4.26 17.68 -16.18
N GLN A 391 2.97 17.92 -16.45
CA GLN A 391 2.17 18.79 -15.62
C GLN A 391 2.25 18.35 -14.14
N HIS A 392 2.52 19.28 -13.23
CA HIS A 392 2.71 19.05 -11.78
C HIS A 392 3.95 18.24 -11.38
N CYS A 393 4.85 17.91 -12.31
CA CYS A 393 6.17 17.37 -12.01
C CYS A 393 7.23 18.22 -12.71
N PRO A 394 7.92 19.12 -12.00
CA PRO A 394 8.87 20.05 -12.59
C PRO A 394 10.22 19.39 -12.93
N TYR A 395 10.36 18.11 -12.65
CA TYR A 395 11.59 17.37 -12.88
C TYR A 395 11.55 16.68 -14.24
N PRO A 396 12.65 16.73 -15.02
CA PRO A 396 12.71 16.06 -16.31
C PRO A 396 12.72 14.55 -16.13
N LEU A 397 11.72 13.89 -16.71
CA LEU A 397 11.53 12.45 -16.62
C LEU A 397 11.98 11.76 -17.90
N GLU A 398 12.43 10.53 -17.78
CA GLU A 398 12.39 9.59 -18.88
C GLU A 398 10.97 9.07 -19.04
N VAL A 399 10.44 9.11 -20.26
CA VAL A 399 9.07 8.67 -20.53
C VAL A 399 9.06 7.71 -21.70
N ALA A 400 8.42 6.56 -21.53
CA ALA A 400 8.26 5.57 -22.57
C ALA A 400 6.79 5.40 -22.97
N LEU A 401 6.56 5.25 -24.26
CA LEU A 401 5.31 4.77 -24.81
C LEU A 401 5.44 3.26 -25.04
N GLU A 402 4.56 2.53 -24.43
CA GLU A 402 4.44 1.09 -24.53
C GLU A 402 3.26 0.74 -25.43
N ARG A 403 3.42 -0.24 -26.32
CA ARG A 403 2.32 -0.80 -27.09
C ARG A 403 2.22 -2.30 -26.87
N PHE A 404 1.00 -2.75 -26.61
CA PHE A 404 0.67 -4.15 -26.41
C PHE A 404 -0.19 -4.68 -27.55
N HIS A 405 0.14 -5.86 -28.02
CA HIS A 405 -0.68 -6.62 -28.96
C HIS A 405 -1.52 -7.66 -28.20
N THR A 406 -2.84 -7.44 -28.14
CA THR A 406 -3.79 -8.36 -27.51
C THR A 406 -4.79 -8.83 -28.56
N GLY A 407 -4.51 -9.97 -29.18
CA GLY A 407 -5.27 -10.46 -30.33
C GLY A 407 -5.23 -9.46 -31.48
N LYS A 408 -6.40 -8.97 -31.91
CA LYS A 408 -6.53 -7.97 -33.00
C LYS A 408 -6.41 -6.52 -32.52
N THR A 409 -6.32 -6.28 -31.21
CA THR A 409 -6.30 -4.90 -30.65
C THR A 409 -4.90 -4.51 -30.22
N GLN A 410 -4.55 -3.26 -30.47
CA GLN A 410 -3.33 -2.63 -29.99
C GLN A 410 -3.70 -1.63 -28.90
N LYS A 411 -3.15 -1.81 -27.71
CA LYS A 411 -3.31 -0.88 -26.58
C LYS A 411 -2.00 -0.14 -26.35
N HIS A 412 -2.10 1.09 -25.88
CA HIS A 412 -0.94 1.90 -25.53
C HIS A 412 -1.03 2.34 -24.08
N SER A 413 0.12 2.41 -23.41
CA SER A 413 0.27 3.04 -22.12
C SER A 413 1.57 3.85 -22.06
N ALA A 414 1.64 4.83 -21.18
CA ALA A 414 2.82 5.62 -20.96
C ALA A 414 3.42 5.28 -19.59
N LEU A 415 4.72 5.05 -19.54
CA LEU A 415 5.51 4.84 -18.33
C LEU A 415 6.43 6.03 -18.13
N ALA A 416 6.69 6.40 -16.88
CA ALA A 416 7.70 7.38 -16.53
C ALA A 416 8.69 6.80 -15.53
N HIS A 417 9.93 7.25 -15.64
CA HIS A 417 11.04 6.88 -14.78
C HIS A 417 11.82 8.14 -14.37
N PHE A 418 12.29 8.13 -13.12
CA PHE A 418 13.31 9.04 -12.62
C PHE A 418 14.21 8.27 -11.65
N GLY A 419 15.52 8.32 -11.87
CA GLY A 419 16.49 7.63 -11.03
C GLY A 419 17.92 8.09 -11.34
N HIS A 420 18.87 7.59 -10.54
CA HIS A 420 20.28 7.88 -10.75
C HIS A 420 20.82 7.23 -12.03
N THR A 421 20.33 6.05 -12.37
CA THR A 421 20.72 5.32 -13.58
C THR A 421 19.63 5.51 -14.64
N PRO A 422 19.97 6.04 -15.84
CA PRO A 422 19.01 6.13 -16.93
C PRO A 422 18.44 4.77 -17.32
N ALA A 423 17.12 4.69 -17.52
CA ALA A 423 16.44 3.46 -17.91
C ALA A 423 16.32 3.30 -19.45
N ILE A 424 16.43 4.37 -20.22
CA ILE A 424 16.31 4.35 -21.69
C ILE A 424 17.34 3.44 -22.38
N PRO A 425 18.62 3.34 -21.95
CA PRO A 425 19.58 2.49 -22.61
C PRO A 425 19.22 0.99 -22.60
N ASP A 426 18.37 0.56 -21.63
CA ASP A 426 17.90 -0.82 -21.52
C ASP A 426 16.38 -0.86 -21.31
N LEU A 427 15.62 -0.68 -22.38
CA LEU A 427 14.15 -0.74 -22.34
C LEU A 427 13.60 -2.10 -21.89
N PRO A 428 14.20 -3.27 -22.26
CA PRO A 428 13.81 -4.55 -21.71
C PRO A 428 13.94 -4.63 -20.19
N ALA A 429 15.04 -4.14 -19.60
CA ALA A 429 15.22 -4.09 -18.15
C ALA A 429 14.21 -3.13 -17.49
N TRP A 430 13.96 -1.94 -18.08
CA TRP A 430 12.92 -1.04 -17.60
C TRP A 430 11.56 -1.72 -17.55
N PHE A 431 11.16 -2.34 -18.68
CA PHE A 431 9.89 -3.06 -18.77
C PHE A 431 9.79 -4.17 -17.71
N ALA A 432 10.82 -5.01 -17.58
CA ALA A 432 10.85 -6.09 -16.61
C ALA A 432 10.75 -5.55 -15.16
N ARG A 433 11.48 -4.47 -14.84
CA ARG A 433 11.50 -3.85 -13.53
C ARG A 433 10.14 -3.24 -13.15
N TYR A 434 9.49 -2.55 -14.09
CA TYR A 434 8.14 -2.03 -13.86
C TYR A 434 7.11 -3.17 -13.74
N ASN A 435 7.17 -4.17 -14.63
CA ASN A 435 6.20 -5.27 -14.63
C ASN A 435 6.33 -6.20 -13.43
N ALA A 436 7.47 -6.25 -12.77
CA ALA A 436 7.62 -6.96 -11.50
C ALA A 436 6.64 -6.43 -10.42
N ARG A 437 6.09 -5.20 -10.59
CA ARG A 437 4.97 -4.67 -9.80
C ARG A 437 3.72 -5.55 -9.84
N GLN A 438 3.51 -6.35 -10.88
CA GLN A 438 2.39 -7.31 -10.94
C GLN A 438 2.33 -8.25 -9.74
N THR A 439 3.43 -8.38 -8.99
CA THR A 439 3.46 -9.14 -7.73
C THR A 439 2.52 -8.55 -6.68
N ILE A 440 2.36 -7.20 -6.58
CA ILE A 440 1.39 -6.61 -5.63
C ILE A 440 -0.05 -6.91 -6.06
N GLU A 441 -0.35 -6.83 -7.36
CA GLU A 441 -1.68 -7.16 -7.89
C GLU A 441 -2.03 -8.63 -7.64
N ALA A 442 -1.07 -9.54 -7.88
CA ALA A 442 -1.21 -10.96 -7.54
C ALA A 442 -1.43 -11.16 -6.03
N GLY A 443 -0.75 -10.37 -5.20
CA GLY A 443 -0.92 -10.39 -3.75
C GLY A 443 -2.28 -9.87 -3.28
N ILE A 444 -2.75 -8.77 -3.84
CA ILE A 444 -4.10 -8.26 -3.57
C ILE A 444 -5.15 -9.31 -3.99
N LYS A 445 -4.96 -9.96 -5.13
CA LYS A 445 -5.82 -11.06 -5.57
C LYS A 445 -5.76 -12.24 -4.60
N GLU A 446 -4.57 -12.58 -4.11
CA GLU A 446 -4.37 -13.61 -3.10
C GLU A 446 -5.11 -13.26 -1.80
N THR A 447 -4.92 -12.03 -1.25
CA THR A 447 -5.61 -11.61 -0.02
C THR A 447 -7.13 -11.64 -0.16
N LYS A 448 -7.67 -11.28 -1.33
CA LYS A 448 -9.11 -11.34 -1.62
C LYS A 448 -9.63 -12.75 -1.85
N GLN A 449 -8.88 -13.64 -2.49
CA GLN A 449 -9.37 -14.97 -2.88
C GLN A 449 -9.05 -16.06 -1.86
N VAL A 450 -7.96 -15.93 -1.11
CA VAL A 450 -7.52 -16.93 -0.13
C VAL A 450 -8.00 -16.57 1.27
N PHE A 451 -7.77 -15.32 1.71
CA PHE A 451 -8.11 -14.85 3.05
C PHE A 451 -9.44 -14.10 3.10
N TYR A 452 -10.09 -13.92 1.95
CA TYR A 452 -11.37 -13.24 1.82
C TYR A 452 -11.39 -11.84 2.44
N LEU A 453 -10.33 -11.05 2.22
CA LEU A 453 -10.22 -9.67 2.70
C LEU A 453 -11.46 -8.83 2.32
N HIS A 454 -11.97 -8.98 1.09
CA HIS A 454 -13.15 -8.27 0.59
C HIS A 454 -14.47 -8.71 1.25
N ARG A 455 -14.45 -9.73 2.10
CA ARG A 455 -15.59 -10.19 2.91
C ARG A 455 -15.39 -9.70 4.33
N LEU A 456 -15.95 -8.53 4.66
CA LEU A 456 -15.83 -7.98 6.00
C LEU A 456 -16.54 -8.88 7.00
N LYS A 457 -15.76 -9.45 7.92
CA LYS A 457 -16.21 -10.37 8.97
C LYS A 457 -16.76 -9.62 10.19
N VAL A 458 -16.45 -8.33 10.26
CA VAL A 458 -16.70 -7.41 11.38
C VAL A 458 -17.34 -6.12 10.87
N ARG A 459 -17.90 -5.30 11.78
CA ARG A 459 -18.64 -4.09 11.39
C ARG A 459 -18.21 -2.81 12.09
N SER A 460 -17.43 -2.88 13.18
CA SER A 460 -16.82 -1.69 13.77
C SER A 460 -15.58 -1.31 13.00
N GLU A 461 -15.33 -0.04 12.81
CA GLU A 461 -14.21 0.47 12.01
C GLU A 461 -12.84 0.01 12.56
N PRO A 462 -12.56 0.04 13.90
CA PRO A 462 -11.32 -0.50 14.43
C PRO A 462 -11.13 -2.00 14.11
N ALA A 463 -12.22 -2.80 14.16
CA ALA A 463 -12.13 -4.22 13.84
C ALA A 463 -11.97 -4.49 12.34
N ILE A 464 -12.50 -3.62 11.46
CA ILE A 464 -12.24 -3.72 10.01
C ILE A 464 -10.76 -3.50 9.72
N TYR A 465 -10.17 -2.44 10.30
CA TYR A 465 -8.73 -2.21 10.19
C TYR A 465 -7.92 -3.40 10.77
N LEU A 466 -8.35 -3.97 11.89
CA LEU A 466 -7.72 -5.17 12.45
C LEU A 466 -7.80 -6.36 11.47
N GLN A 467 -8.94 -6.57 10.80
CA GLN A 467 -9.07 -7.60 9.77
C GLN A 467 -8.11 -7.38 8.60
N GLU A 468 -7.96 -6.13 8.15
CA GLU A 468 -7.02 -5.76 7.09
C GLU A 468 -5.57 -6.07 7.53
N ALA A 469 -5.17 -5.61 8.70
CA ALA A 469 -3.84 -5.84 9.26
C ALA A 469 -3.53 -7.33 9.47
N MET A 470 -4.47 -8.08 10.06
CA MET A 470 -4.32 -9.52 10.23
C MET A 470 -4.27 -10.28 8.90
N THR A 471 -4.94 -9.79 7.86
CA THR A 471 -4.91 -10.44 6.54
C THR A 471 -3.55 -10.30 5.87
N ILE A 472 -2.94 -9.12 5.87
CA ILE A 472 -1.60 -8.95 5.33
C ILE A 472 -0.54 -9.69 6.18
N PHE A 473 -0.72 -9.69 7.49
CA PHE A 473 0.12 -10.48 8.40
C PHE A 473 0.00 -11.98 8.08
N ALA A 474 -1.20 -12.52 7.93
CA ALA A 474 -1.44 -13.92 7.61
C ALA A 474 -0.77 -14.35 6.29
N ALA A 475 -0.81 -13.49 5.28
CA ALA A 475 -0.13 -13.74 4.01
C ALA A 475 1.40 -13.83 4.16
N ASN A 476 2.00 -13.01 5.03
CA ASN A 476 3.42 -13.11 5.36
C ASN A 476 3.70 -14.33 6.25
N PHE A 477 2.92 -14.51 7.29
CA PHE A 477 3.06 -15.58 8.28
C PHE A 477 3.14 -16.97 7.63
N ILE A 478 2.26 -17.25 6.66
CA ILE A 478 2.28 -18.55 5.98
C ILE A 478 3.59 -18.75 5.20
N ARG A 479 4.13 -17.70 4.57
CA ARG A 479 5.42 -17.77 3.87
C ARG A 479 6.57 -18.09 4.82
N TRP A 480 6.59 -17.44 5.99
CA TRP A 480 7.58 -17.71 7.03
C TRP A 480 7.41 -19.12 7.64
N ALA A 481 6.17 -19.48 7.96
CA ALA A 481 5.86 -20.81 8.50
C ALA A 481 6.23 -21.94 7.54
N MET A 482 6.10 -21.74 6.21
CA MET A 482 6.55 -22.71 5.22
C MET A 482 8.06 -22.95 5.28
N VAL A 483 8.84 -21.87 5.32
CA VAL A 483 10.30 -21.97 5.43
C VAL A 483 10.68 -22.64 6.75
N TRP A 484 10.02 -22.26 7.84
CA TRP A 484 10.22 -22.86 9.15
C TRP A 484 9.90 -24.37 9.14
N ILE A 485 8.76 -24.78 8.59
CA ILE A 485 8.39 -26.20 8.49
C ILE A 485 9.42 -26.96 7.66
N ASP A 486 9.84 -26.44 6.51
CA ASP A 486 10.82 -27.10 5.63
C ASP A 486 12.17 -27.32 6.34
N GLN A 487 12.55 -26.43 7.24
CA GLN A 487 13.79 -26.52 8.03
C GLN A 487 13.68 -27.47 9.23
N HIS A 488 12.48 -27.65 9.80
CA HIS A 488 12.28 -28.42 11.05
C HIS A 488 11.72 -29.81 10.83
N VAL A 489 11.18 -30.10 9.65
CA VAL A 489 10.64 -31.42 9.29
C VAL A 489 11.74 -32.32 8.77
N VAL A 490 11.77 -33.55 9.26
CA VAL A 490 12.62 -34.59 8.67
C VAL A 490 12.09 -34.93 7.29
N GLN A 491 12.92 -34.71 6.28
CA GLN A 491 12.56 -34.93 4.87
C GLN A 491 12.71 -36.42 4.53
N ASP A 492 11.62 -37.05 4.12
CA ASP A 492 11.57 -38.42 3.60
C ASP A 492 10.62 -38.49 2.38
N GLU A 493 10.45 -39.68 1.80
CA GLU A 493 9.58 -39.91 0.64
C GLU A 493 8.08 -39.63 0.94
N ASN A 494 7.69 -39.72 2.21
CA ASN A 494 6.31 -39.50 2.67
C ASN A 494 6.07 -38.06 3.13
N THR A 495 7.10 -37.24 3.21
CA THR A 495 6.95 -35.84 3.61
C THR A 495 6.07 -35.08 2.62
N LEU A 496 5.10 -34.31 3.15
CA LEU A 496 4.27 -33.43 2.33
C LEU A 496 5.11 -32.26 1.82
N PRO A 497 5.32 -32.14 0.49
CA PRO A 497 6.20 -31.09 -0.07
C PRO A 497 5.47 -29.74 -0.09
N LEU A 498 5.42 -29.07 1.07
CA LEU A 498 4.67 -27.80 1.24
C LEU A 498 5.18 -26.70 0.31
N ALA A 499 6.48 -26.61 0.06
CA ALA A 499 7.06 -25.64 -0.87
C ALA A 499 6.51 -25.74 -2.30
N LYS A 500 6.03 -26.92 -2.72
CA LYS A 500 5.37 -27.14 -4.02
C LYS A 500 3.87 -26.79 -4.01
N LEU A 501 3.29 -26.51 -2.84
CA LEU A 501 1.90 -26.10 -2.69
C LEU A 501 1.86 -24.57 -2.65
N GLY A 502 1.17 -23.94 -3.61
CA GLY A 502 0.87 -22.50 -3.51
C GLY A 502 0.01 -22.19 -2.28
N ILE A 503 0.09 -20.99 -1.75
CA ILE A 503 -0.62 -20.53 -0.54
C ILE A 503 -2.12 -20.89 -0.57
N LYS A 504 -2.77 -20.69 -1.72
CA LYS A 504 -4.18 -21.08 -1.87
C LYS A 504 -4.43 -22.54 -1.53
N LYS A 505 -3.60 -23.46 -2.00
CA LYS A 505 -3.75 -24.90 -1.74
C LYS A 505 -3.44 -25.23 -0.28
N GLN A 506 -2.49 -24.55 0.33
CA GLN A 506 -2.18 -24.73 1.76
C GLN A 506 -3.35 -24.27 2.64
N VAL A 507 -3.89 -23.07 2.39
CA VAL A 507 -4.99 -22.51 3.19
C VAL A 507 -6.31 -23.22 2.94
N GLN A 508 -6.71 -23.40 1.67
CA GLN A 508 -8.06 -23.87 1.34
C GLN A 508 -8.19 -25.40 1.28
N VAL A 509 -7.08 -26.11 1.25
CA VAL A 509 -7.08 -27.59 1.20
C VAL A 509 -6.33 -28.18 2.38
N ALA A 510 -5.02 -27.92 2.49
CA ALA A 510 -4.19 -28.61 3.50
C ALA A 510 -4.55 -28.20 4.93
N ALA A 511 -4.94 -26.92 5.15
CA ALA A 511 -5.41 -26.46 6.46
C ALA A 511 -6.76 -27.08 6.88
N HIS A 512 -7.57 -27.56 5.93
CA HIS A 512 -8.86 -28.21 6.19
C HIS A 512 -8.83 -29.73 5.98
N THR A 513 -7.65 -30.31 5.97
CA THR A 513 -7.49 -31.76 5.80
C THR A 513 -7.37 -32.42 7.16
N SER A 514 -8.07 -33.56 7.32
CA SER A 514 -7.97 -34.37 8.56
C SER A 514 -6.60 -35.03 8.68
N ALA A 515 -6.08 -35.02 9.91
CA ALA A 515 -4.83 -35.65 10.26
C ALA A 515 -4.85 -36.14 11.70
N LYS A 516 -3.96 -37.07 12.01
CA LYS A 516 -3.66 -37.50 13.36
C LYS A 516 -2.38 -36.83 13.85
N VAL A 517 -2.45 -36.16 14.98
CA VAL A 517 -1.30 -35.57 15.68
C VAL A 517 -0.85 -36.59 16.71
N ILE A 518 0.39 -37.04 16.60
CA ILE A 518 1.01 -38.00 17.51
C ILE A 518 2.19 -37.30 18.18
N GLN A 519 2.11 -37.10 19.47
CA GLN A 519 3.17 -36.45 20.24
C GLN A 519 3.78 -37.40 21.26
N ASN A 520 5.10 -37.50 21.27
CA ASN A 520 5.87 -38.32 22.20
C ASN A 520 7.19 -37.66 22.58
N SER A 521 8.07 -38.37 23.32
CA SER A 521 9.41 -37.89 23.69
C SER A 521 10.31 -37.55 22.50
N ASP A 522 10.08 -38.19 21.35
CA ASP A 522 10.94 -38.10 20.18
C ASP A 522 10.52 -36.93 19.25
N GLY A 523 9.31 -36.37 19.46
CA GLY A 523 8.80 -35.25 18.70
C GLY A 523 7.31 -35.32 18.41
N MET A 524 6.90 -34.57 17.39
CA MET A 524 5.53 -34.50 16.90
C MET A 524 5.45 -35.04 15.46
N LEU A 525 4.55 -36.00 15.26
CA LEU A 525 4.21 -36.50 13.93
C LEU A 525 2.78 -36.08 13.57
N LEU A 526 2.64 -35.37 12.45
CA LEU A 526 1.36 -35.06 11.82
C LEU A 526 1.16 -36.02 10.64
N LYS A 527 0.27 -36.99 10.79
CA LYS A 527 -0.03 -38.00 9.76
C LYS A 527 -1.36 -37.70 9.10
N PHE A 528 -1.33 -37.40 7.81
CA PHE A 528 -2.56 -37.12 7.07
C PHE A 528 -3.47 -38.33 6.93
N SER A 529 -4.77 -38.11 7.00
CA SER A 529 -5.78 -39.18 6.93
C SER A 529 -5.67 -39.95 5.60
N PRO A 530 -5.85 -41.29 5.63
CA PRO A 530 -5.82 -42.12 4.42
C PRO A 530 -6.87 -41.76 3.36
N VAL A 531 -7.96 -41.10 3.75
CA VAL A 531 -9.03 -40.65 2.85
C VAL A 531 -8.88 -39.20 2.40
N SER A 532 -7.80 -38.56 2.79
CA SER A 532 -7.54 -37.13 2.43
C SER A 532 -6.85 -36.98 1.09
N ALA A 533 -6.82 -35.76 0.58
CA ALA A 533 -6.06 -35.37 -0.62
C ALA A 533 -4.54 -35.61 -0.48
N PHE A 534 -4.05 -35.84 0.74
CA PHE A 534 -2.65 -36.08 1.09
C PHE A 534 -2.45 -37.45 1.75
N ALA A 535 -3.25 -38.45 1.37
CA ALA A 535 -3.13 -39.81 1.85
C ALA A 535 -1.68 -40.32 1.74
N GLY A 536 -1.17 -40.96 2.82
CA GLY A 536 0.21 -41.45 2.90
C GLY A 536 1.27 -40.37 3.12
N LYS A 537 0.91 -39.09 3.22
CA LYS A 537 1.81 -38.00 3.56
C LYS A 537 1.86 -37.72 5.05
N GLN A 538 2.99 -37.16 5.51
CA GLN A 538 3.25 -36.82 6.90
C GLN A 538 4.18 -35.60 7.03
N LEU A 539 4.23 -35.03 8.24
CA LEU A 539 5.22 -34.05 8.66
C LEU A 539 5.73 -34.49 10.04
N TYR A 540 7.03 -34.83 10.13
CA TYR A 540 7.63 -35.25 11.39
C TYR A 540 8.60 -34.17 11.89
N PHE A 541 8.29 -33.61 13.06
CA PHE A 541 9.09 -32.63 13.79
C PHE A 541 9.80 -33.34 14.94
N PRO A 542 11.12 -33.59 14.88
CA PRO A 542 11.85 -34.21 15.95
C PRO A 542 11.84 -33.34 17.21
N ALA A 543 11.87 -33.98 18.39
CA ALA A 543 12.04 -33.25 19.63
C ALA A 543 13.37 -32.48 19.57
N GLN A 544 13.29 -31.19 19.63
CA GLN A 544 14.50 -30.38 19.74
C GLN A 544 15.14 -30.69 21.09
N THR A 545 16.35 -31.24 21.07
CA THR A 545 17.18 -31.31 22.27
C THR A 545 17.31 -29.85 22.75
N ARG A 546 16.87 -29.58 23.98
CA ARG A 546 16.88 -28.24 24.59
C ARG A 546 18.32 -27.69 24.66
N VAL A 547 18.80 -27.14 23.57
CA VAL A 547 20.06 -26.41 23.52
C VAL A 547 19.74 -24.92 23.43
N LEU A 548 19.77 -24.30 24.60
CA LEU A 548 20.01 -22.87 24.86
C LEU A 548 19.22 -21.83 24.06
N HIS A 549 18.24 -21.27 24.74
CA HIS A 549 17.38 -20.15 24.38
C HIS A 549 18.07 -18.80 24.02
N GLN A 550 19.37 -18.73 23.82
CA GLN A 550 20.07 -17.44 23.60
C GLN A 550 20.70 -17.23 22.22
N ASN A 551 20.73 -18.25 21.32
CA ASN A 551 21.44 -18.13 20.04
C ASN A 551 20.62 -18.37 18.78
N TYR A 552 19.31 -18.59 18.86
CA TYR A 552 18.51 -18.99 17.70
C TYR A 552 18.31 -17.89 16.65
N PHE A 553 18.20 -16.64 17.05
CA PHE A 553 18.10 -15.54 16.08
C PHE A 553 19.37 -15.36 15.25
N SER A 554 20.57 -15.54 15.85
CA SER A 554 21.84 -15.40 15.10
C SER A 554 22.11 -16.55 14.14
N SER A 555 21.70 -17.80 14.46
CA SER A 555 21.90 -18.96 13.57
C SER A 555 20.91 -19.00 12.41
N PHE A 556 19.67 -18.59 12.61
CA PHE A 556 18.65 -18.47 11.56
C PHE A 556 19.12 -17.50 10.44
N PHE A 557 19.70 -16.38 10.84
CA PHE A 557 20.22 -15.37 9.90
C PHE A 557 21.53 -15.81 9.21
N THR A 558 22.37 -16.57 9.88
CA THR A 558 23.61 -17.13 9.28
C THR A 558 23.28 -18.17 8.22
N ILE A 559 22.25 -18.99 8.40
CA ILE A 559 21.82 -20.01 7.44
C ILE A 559 21.16 -19.37 6.22
N LEU A 560 20.34 -18.35 6.36
CA LEU A 560 19.77 -17.60 5.24
C LEU A 560 20.86 -16.90 4.41
N ALA A 561 21.88 -16.34 5.05
CA ALA A 561 23.04 -15.77 4.36
C ALA A 561 23.83 -16.83 3.57
N LEU A 562 23.97 -18.05 4.09
CA LEU A 562 24.61 -19.18 3.42
C LEU A 562 23.81 -19.73 2.24
N ILE A 563 22.46 -19.70 2.32
CA ILE A 563 21.58 -20.09 1.21
C ILE A 563 21.65 -19.05 0.09
N ALA A 564 21.66 -17.75 0.42
CA ALA A 564 21.85 -16.68 -0.56
C ALA A 564 23.25 -16.74 -1.26
N GLN A 565 24.25 -17.26 -0.58
CA GLN A 565 25.58 -17.52 -1.16
C GLN A 565 25.65 -18.75 -2.08
N LYS A 566 24.79 -19.76 -1.87
CA LYS A 566 24.75 -20.98 -2.70
C LYS A 566 23.87 -20.84 -3.95
N LEU A 567 23.07 -19.79 -4.04
CA LEU A 567 22.24 -19.46 -5.19
C LEU A 567 22.89 -18.41 -6.12
N ARG A 568 24.12 -18.02 -5.81
CA ARG A 568 25.06 -17.36 -6.72
C ARG A 568 26.00 -18.43 -7.28
#